data_2fb019ef2941a469bf5f206b6f23386f
#
_entry.id   2fb019ef2941a469bf5f206b6f23386f
#
_cell.length_a   1.000
_cell.length_b   1.000
_cell.length_c   1.000
_cell.angle_alpha   90.00
_cell.angle_beta   90.00
_cell.angle_gamma   90.00
#
_symmetry.space_group_name_H-M   'P 1'
#
loop_
_entity.id
_entity.type
_entity.pdbx_description
1 polymer ?
#
loop_
_entity_poly.entity_id
_entity_poly.type
_entity_poly.pdbx_seq_one_letter_code
_entity_poly.pdbx_strand_id
1 'polypeptide(L)'
;DNTDIDIYLPHYSELGLPAEEIKKHTLTRAGFIVPKIEILLILKLIAYLDRAGSPKGEKDKIDILSLLNLKQIDWKFYQTLLNNFQLKHLAAELPTMLKQTTAVKELNLKQNQLAKLKKELLPLL
;
A
#
# COMPACT_ATOMS: atom_id res chain seq x y z
N ASP A 1 15.87 -7.13 -3.69
CA ASP A 1 16.53 -7.82 -2.60
C ASP A 1 16.40 -7.03 -1.31
N ASN A 2 17.02 -7.50 -0.26
CA ASN A 2 16.94 -6.86 1.07
C ASN A 2 17.57 -5.48 1.10
N THR A 3 18.52 -5.21 0.23
CA THR A 3 19.22 -3.92 0.17
C THR A 3 18.26 -2.79 -0.15
N ASP A 4 17.33 -3.01 -1.08
CA ASP A 4 16.36 -2.00 -1.46
C ASP A 4 15.43 -1.63 -0.30
N ILE A 5 15.01 -2.62 0.48
CA ILE A 5 14.18 -2.39 1.66
C ILE A 5 14.96 -1.61 2.71
N ASP A 6 16.21 -1.98 2.97
CA ASP A 6 17.04 -1.31 3.97
C ASP A 6 17.29 0.16 3.61
N ILE A 7 17.44 0.48 2.34
CA ILE A 7 17.62 1.86 1.89
C ILE A 7 16.41 2.73 2.22
N TYR A 8 15.20 2.21 2.09
CA TYR A 8 13.99 2.98 2.29
C TYR A 8 13.49 3.01 3.74
N LEU A 9 13.88 2.06 4.59
CA LEU A 9 13.37 1.96 5.96
C LEU A 9 13.56 3.23 6.79
N PRO A 10 14.74 3.90 6.79
CA PRO A 10 14.89 5.12 7.58
C PRO A 10 13.90 6.22 7.19
N HIS A 11 13.67 6.41 5.88
CA HIS A 11 12.73 7.40 5.39
C HIS A 11 11.31 7.12 5.88
N TYR A 12 10.85 5.87 5.73
CA TYR A 12 9.49 5.50 6.12
C TYR A 12 9.31 5.51 7.63
N SER A 13 10.35 5.23 8.40
CA SER A 13 10.32 5.34 9.85
C SER A 13 10.05 6.78 10.30
N GLU A 14 10.64 7.75 9.62
CA GLU A 14 10.43 9.17 9.90
C GLU A 14 8.99 9.57 9.60
N LEU A 15 8.33 8.91 8.64
CA LEU A 15 6.96 9.20 8.24
C LEU A 15 5.91 8.51 9.11
N GLY A 16 6.29 7.60 9.99
CA GLY A 16 5.36 7.05 10.97
C GLY A 16 5.39 5.55 11.21
N LEU A 17 6.03 4.74 10.34
CA LEU A 17 6.10 3.29 10.56
C LEU A 17 7.54 2.90 10.90
N PRO A 18 7.82 2.48 12.16
CA PRO A 18 9.19 2.19 12.60
C PRO A 18 9.83 1.03 11.83
N ALA A 19 11.14 1.15 11.56
CA ALA A 19 11.89 0.12 10.85
C ALA A 19 11.82 -1.23 11.55
N GLU A 20 11.88 -1.25 12.87
CA GLU A 20 11.80 -2.49 13.65
C GLU A 20 10.46 -3.20 13.43
N GLU A 21 9.39 -2.45 13.33
CA GLU A 21 8.07 -3.01 13.10
C GLU A 21 7.96 -3.62 11.71
N ILE A 22 8.55 -2.97 10.71
CA ILE A 22 8.61 -3.51 9.35
C ILE A 22 9.35 -4.84 9.36
N LYS A 23 10.47 -4.92 10.07
CA LYS A 23 11.30 -6.14 10.14
C LYS A 23 10.58 -7.30 10.82
N LYS A 24 9.68 -7.03 11.76
CA LYS A 24 8.88 -8.06 12.45
C LYS A 24 7.88 -8.75 11.52
N HIS A 25 7.41 -8.06 10.49
CA HIS A 25 6.35 -8.54 9.62
C HIS A 25 6.87 -8.77 8.21
N THR A 26 7.71 -9.78 8.06
CA THR A 26 8.34 -10.12 6.78
C THR A 26 8.03 -11.55 6.38
N LEU A 27 8.20 -11.83 5.09
CA LEU A 27 8.07 -13.15 4.49
C LEU A 27 9.31 -13.43 3.65
N THR A 28 9.64 -14.71 3.49
CA THR A 28 10.70 -15.13 2.57
C THR A 28 10.06 -15.54 1.25
N ARG A 29 10.50 -14.90 0.16
CA ARG A 29 10.01 -15.19 -1.19
C ARG A 29 11.21 -15.34 -2.12
N ALA A 30 11.34 -16.49 -2.77
CA ALA A 30 12.43 -16.78 -3.73
C ALA A 30 13.82 -16.46 -3.14
N GLY A 31 14.02 -16.74 -1.85
CA GLY A 31 15.30 -16.48 -1.17
C GLY A 31 15.47 -15.08 -0.63
N PHE A 32 14.49 -14.18 -0.85
CA PHE A 32 14.55 -12.81 -0.37
C PHE A 32 13.59 -12.60 0.80
N ILE A 33 13.97 -11.69 1.71
CA ILE A 33 13.11 -11.27 2.80
C ILE A 33 12.34 -10.02 2.35
N VAL A 34 11.00 -10.11 2.37
CA VAL A 34 10.13 -9.01 1.93
C VAL A 34 9.11 -8.70 3.01
N PRO A 35 8.66 -7.44 3.13
CA PRO A 35 7.56 -7.12 4.06
C PRO A 35 6.26 -7.81 3.65
N LYS A 36 5.40 -8.08 4.62
CA LYS A 36 4.05 -8.57 4.33
C LYS A 36 3.30 -7.53 3.51
N ILE A 37 2.31 -7.98 2.74
CA ILE A 37 1.56 -7.13 1.81
C ILE A 37 0.90 -5.94 2.50
N GLU A 38 0.42 -6.09 3.74
CA GLU A 38 -0.17 -4.99 4.51
C GLU A 38 0.84 -3.90 4.83
N ILE A 39 2.08 -4.31 5.16
CA ILE A 39 3.17 -3.37 5.39
C ILE A 39 3.53 -2.63 4.10
N LEU A 40 3.65 -3.37 2.99
CA LEU A 40 3.92 -2.76 1.68
C LEU A 40 2.85 -1.74 1.31
N LEU A 41 1.58 -2.07 1.54
CA LEU A 41 0.48 -1.16 1.25
C LEU A 41 0.61 0.14 2.04
N ILE A 42 0.90 0.04 3.35
CA ILE A 42 1.08 1.23 4.20
C ILE A 42 2.25 2.07 3.72
N LEU A 43 3.40 1.45 3.42
CA LEU A 43 4.57 2.16 2.93
C LEU A 43 4.28 2.87 1.61
N LYS A 44 3.54 2.24 0.72
CA LYS A 44 3.17 2.85 -0.56
C LYS A 44 2.17 3.99 -0.38
N LEU A 45 1.24 3.89 0.57
CA LEU A 45 0.33 4.99 0.89
C LEU A 45 1.10 6.19 1.44
N ILE A 46 2.05 5.98 2.34
CA ILE A 46 2.89 7.05 2.89
C ILE A 46 3.66 7.73 1.75
N ALA A 47 4.29 6.94 0.87
CA ALA A 47 5.03 7.47 -0.27
C ALA A 47 4.12 8.23 -1.23
N TYR A 48 2.94 7.70 -1.50
CA TYR A 48 1.96 8.35 -2.38
C TYR A 48 1.54 9.73 -1.87
N LEU A 49 1.26 9.85 -0.56
CA LEU A 49 0.90 11.13 0.03
C LEU A 49 2.04 12.14 -0.05
N ASP A 50 3.27 11.68 0.17
CA ASP A 50 4.46 12.53 0.09
C ASP A 50 4.70 13.04 -1.35
N ARG A 51 4.35 12.24 -2.36
CA ARG A 51 4.67 12.51 -3.76
C ARG A 51 3.44 12.70 -4.65
N ALA A 52 2.27 12.93 -4.05
CA ALA A 52 1.02 13.10 -4.79
C ALA A 52 1.16 14.21 -5.85
N GLY A 53 0.64 13.93 -7.05
CA GLY A 53 0.70 14.87 -8.17
C GLY A 53 1.99 14.81 -8.99
N SER A 54 2.99 14.05 -8.57
CA SER A 54 4.24 13.87 -9.31
C SER A 54 4.22 12.55 -10.10
N PRO A 55 5.15 12.38 -11.08
CA PRO A 55 5.27 11.08 -11.76
C PRO A 55 5.55 9.92 -10.82
N LYS A 56 6.34 10.14 -9.76
CA LYS A 56 6.60 9.11 -8.75
C LYS A 56 5.34 8.77 -7.96
N GLY A 57 4.51 9.76 -7.65
CA GLY A 57 3.23 9.55 -6.99
C GLY A 57 2.27 8.73 -7.83
N GLU A 58 2.23 8.97 -9.14
CA GLU A 58 1.42 8.17 -10.05
C GLU A 58 1.88 6.71 -10.09
N LYS A 59 3.18 6.48 -10.05
CA LYS A 59 3.73 5.12 -9.95
C LYS A 59 3.34 4.45 -8.64
N ASP A 60 3.41 5.18 -7.51
CA ASP A 60 2.97 4.67 -6.22
C ASP A 60 1.50 4.26 -6.25
N LYS A 61 0.66 5.05 -6.91
CA LYS A 61 -0.76 4.74 -7.09
C LYS A 61 -0.95 3.42 -7.85
N ILE A 62 -0.20 3.21 -8.92
CA ILE A 62 -0.24 1.97 -9.70
C ILE A 62 0.20 0.80 -8.82
N ASP A 63 1.26 0.96 -8.05
CA ASP A 63 1.76 -0.08 -7.14
C ASP A 63 0.71 -0.44 -6.09
N ILE A 64 0.03 0.55 -5.52
CA ILE A 64 -1.05 0.33 -4.55
C ILE A 64 -2.17 -0.48 -5.20
N LEU A 65 -2.61 -0.09 -6.38
CA LEU A 65 -3.68 -0.80 -7.08
C LEU A 65 -3.28 -2.23 -7.43
N SER A 66 -2.01 -2.46 -7.77
CA SER A 66 -1.48 -3.81 -7.99
C SER A 66 -1.60 -4.67 -6.74
N LEU A 67 -1.23 -4.13 -5.58
CA LEU A 67 -1.33 -4.85 -4.30
C LEU A 67 -2.80 -5.19 -3.99
N LEU A 68 -3.70 -4.24 -4.18
CA LEU A 68 -5.13 -4.45 -3.96
C LEU A 68 -5.69 -5.53 -4.89
N ASN A 69 -5.25 -5.56 -6.14
CA ASN A 69 -5.73 -6.50 -7.14
C ASN A 69 -5.29 -7.94 -6.86
N LEU A 70 -4.27 -8.14 -6.03
CA LEU A 70 -3.87 -9.49 -5.59
C LEU A 70 -4.90 -10.13 -4.66
N LYS A 71 -5.75 -9.33 -4.02
CA LYS A 71 -6.83 -9.79 -3.13
C LYS A 71 -6.32 -10.67 -1.98
N GLN A 72 -5.14 -10.33 -1.45
CA GLN A 72 -4.47 -11.08 -0.40
C GLN A 72 -4.31 -10.30 0.90
N ILE A 73 -4.89 -9.09 0.99
CA ILE A 73 -4.70 -8.21 2.14
C ILE A 73 -5.58 -8.68 3.31
N ASP A 74 -4.97 -8.87 4.47
CA ASP A 74 -5.68 -9.05 5.73
C ASP A 74 -6.05 -7.67 6.24
N TRP A 75 -7.29 -7.26 6.02
CA TRP A 75 -7.76 -5.91 6.37
C TRP A 75 -7.79 -5.68 7.87
N LYS A 76 -8.00 -6.72 8.67
CA LYS A 76 -7.97 -6.61 10.12
C LYS A 76 -6.57 -6.27 10.60
N PHE A 77 -5.56 -6.94 10.07
CA PHE A 77 -4.16 -6.65 10.37
C PHE A 77 -3.77 -5.25 9.92
N TYR A 78 -4.18 -4.86 8.71
CA TYR A 78 -3.96 -3.51 8.18
C TYR A 78 -4.53 -2.44 9.13
N GLN A 79 -5.77 -2.60 9.57
CA GLN A 79 -6.40 -1.66 10.51
C GLN A 79 -5.67 -1.61 11.85
N THR A 80 -5.23 -2.77 12.35
CA THR A 80 -4.46 -2.85 13.58
C THR A 80 -3.17 -2.04 13.49
N LEU A 81 -2.46 -2.15 12.36
CA LEU A 81 -1.24 -1.39 12.14
C LEU A 81 -1.51 0.12 12.11
N LEU A 82 -2.56 0.55 11.44
CA LEU A 82 -2.91 1.97 11.39
C LEU A 82 -3.22 2.51 12.79
N ASN A 83 -3.92 1.73 13.60
CA ASN A 83 -4.28 2.14 14.97
C ASN A 83 -3.06 2.20 15.89
N ASN A 84 -2.17 1.21 15.79
CA ASN A 84 -1.03 1.08 16.70
C ASN A 84 0.05 2.14 16.46
N PHE A 85 0.17 2.64 15.24
CA PHE A 85 1.25 3.58 14.88
C PHE A 85 0.74 4.98 14.54
N GLN A 86 -0.50 5.30 14.96
CA GLN A 86 -1.11 6.62 14.78
C GLN A 86 -1.20 7.03 13.31
N LEU A 87 -1.51 6.05 12.46
CA LEU A 87 -1.63 6.25 11.02
C LEU A 87 -3.10 6.27 10.56
N LYS A 88 -4.02 6.59 11.46
CA LYS A 88 -5.46 6.59 11.14
C LYS A 88 -5.82 7.53 9.99
N HIS A 89 -5.03 8.59 9.79
CA HIS A 89 -5.25 9.50 8.66
C HIS A 89 -5.12 8.79 7.30
N LEU A 90 -4.36 7.70 7.22
CA LEU A 90 -4.24 6.91 6.00
C LEU A 90 -5.52 6.14 5.68
N ALA A 91 -6.35 5.88 6.68
CA ALA A 91 -7.58 5.11 6.48
C ALA A 91 -8.53 5.78 5.49
N ALA A 92 -8.57 7.12 5.45
CA ALA A 92 -9.41 7.86 4.51
C ALA A 92 -8.79 7.98 3.11
N GLU A 93 -7.46 7.86 3.01
CA GLU A 93 -6.75 8.08 1.75
C GLU A 93 -6.99 6.97 0.72
N LEU A 94 -7.01 5.73 1.17
CA LEU A 94 -7.19 4.60 0.28
C LEU A 94 -8.57 4.60 -0.41
N PRO A 95 -9.69 4.74 0.32
CA PRO A 95 -10.98 4.83 -0.34
C PRO A 95 -11.11 6.06 -1.23
N THR A 96 -10.53 7.20 -0.83
CA THR A 96 -10.53 8.41 -1.67
C THR A 96 -9.83 8.15 -2.99
N MET A 97 -8.65 7.56 -2.96
CA MET A 97 -7.88 7.23 -4.16
C MET A 97 -8.65 6.27 -5.06
N LEU A 98 -9.26 5.24 -4.48
CA LEU A 98 -10.07 4.27 -5.24
C LEU A 98 -11.24 4.93 -5.95
N LYS A 99 -11.96 5.81 -5.26
CA LYS A 99 -13.11 6.51 -5.84
C LYS A 99 -12.71 7.41 -6.99
N GLN A 100 -11.53 8.01 -6.93
CA GLN A 100 -11.02 8.91 -7.96
C GLN A 100 -10.40 8.20 -9.16
N THR A 101 -10.08 6.92 -9.05
CA THR A 101 -9.43 6.16 -10.11
C THR A 101 -10.48 5.64 -11.09
N THR A 102 -10.31 5.93 -12.38
CA THR A 102 -11.26 5.53 -13.44
C THR A 102 -10.73 4.41 -14.32
N ALA A 103 -9.41 4.35 -14.54
CA ALA A 103 -8.78 3.30 -15.34
C ALA A 103 -7.31 3.18 -14.98
N VAL A 104 -6.74 1.98 -15.11
CA VAL A 104 -5.32 1.74 -14.86
C VAL A 104 -4.78 0.91 -16.03
N LYS A 105 -4.19 1.60 -17.01
CA LYS A 105 -3.67 0.97 -18.22
C LYS A 105 -2.52 0.00 -17.93
N GLU A 106 -1.64 0.37 -17.02
CA GLU A 106 -0.45 -0.40 -16.67
C GLU A 106 -0.78 -1.76 -16.08
N LEU A 107 -1.96 -1.90 -15.46
CA LEU A 107 -2.44 -3.17 -14.91
C LEU A 107 -3.39 -3.87 -15.86
N ASN A 108 -3.63 -3.28 -17.03
CA ASN A 108 -4.55 -3.82 -18.03
C ASN A 108 -5.95 -4.06 -17.44
N LEU A 109 -6.36 -3.22 -16.50
CA LEU A 109 -7.68 -3.27 -15.90
C LEU A 109 -8.68 -2.48 -16.74
N LYS A 110 -9.75 -3.14 -17.14
CA LYS A 110 -10.88 -2.50 -17.81
C LYS A 110 -11.76 -1.79 -16.77
N GLN A 111 -12.57 -0.84 -17.20
CA GLN A 111 -13.45 -0.08 -16.28
C GLN A 111 -14.35 -1.00 -15.45
N ASN A 112 -14.89 -2.05 -16.02
CA ASN A 112 -15.75 -2.98 -15.29
C ASN A 112 -14.99 -3.78 -14.24
N GLN A 113 -13.74 -4.13 -14.51
CA GLN A 113 -12.87 -4.82 -13.55
C GLN A 113 -12.51 -3.91 -12.38
N LEU A 114 -12.21 -2.66 -12.68
CA LEU A 114 -11.91 -1.65 -11.66
C LEU A 114 -13.16 -1.37 -10.80
N ALA A 115 -14.32 -1.24 -11.42
CA ALA A 115 -15.58 -1.04 -10.72
C ALA A 115 -15.88 -2.21 -9.77
N LYS A 116 -15.62 -3.43 -10.20
CA LYS A 116 -15.80 -4.62 -9.37
C LYS A 116 -14.85 -4.59 -8.16
N LEU A 117 -13.58 -4.23 -8.39
CA LEU A 117 -12.59 -4.10 -7.32
C LEU A 117 -13.04 -3.06 -6.29
N LYS A 118 -13.50 -1.89 -6.74
CA LYS A 118 -14.02 -0.84 -5.85
C LYS A 118 -15.21 -1.35 -5.03
N LYS A 119 -16.14 -2.05 -5.66
CA LYS A 119 -17.33 -2.57 -5.01
C LYS A 119 -16.98 -3.57 -3.92
N GLU A 120 -15.95 -4.39 -4.14
CA GLU A 120 -15.48 -5.37 -3.17
C GLU A 120 -14.73 -4.71 -2.00
N LEU A 121 -13.93 -3.69 -2.27
CA LEU A 121 -13.01 -3.12 -1.29
C LEU A 121 -13.58 -1.96 -0.49
N LEU A 122 -14.35 -1.06 -1.10
CA LEU A 122 -14.84 0.13 -0.40
C LEU A 122 -15.64 -0.19 0.87
N PRO A 123 -16.50 -1.23 0.91
CA PRO A 123 -17.17 -1.58 2.15
C PRO A 123 -16.25 -2.05 3.27
N LEU A 124 -15.04 -2.52 2.92
CA LEU A 124 -14.04 -2.99 3.89
C LEU A 124 -13.19 -1.85 4.46
N LEU A 125 -13.23 -0.70 3.82
CA LEU A 125 -12.42 0.46 4.17
C LEU A 125 -13.29 1.51 4.87
#